data_9f427a2a22b63bef371b423e20853c0b
#
_entry.id   9f427a2a22b63bef371b423e20853c0b
#
_cell.length_a   1.000
_cell.length_b   1.000
_cell.length_c   1.000
_cell.angle_alpha   90.00
_cell.angle_beta   90.00
_cell.angle_gamma   90.00
#
_symmetry.space_group_name_H-M   'P 1'
#
loop_
_entity.id
_entity.type
_entity.pdbx_description
1 polymer ?
#
loop_
_entity_poly.entity_id
_entity_poly.type
_entity_poly.pdbx_seq_one_letter_code
_entity_poly.pdbx_strand_id
1 'polypeptide(L)'
;MKKKPWIVVLFALLVIAAVSFTLSSGSAKDAVPQAGNLIANGDFSILEDGQPKGWETGMWVTSAGASYLEAVTLADGTTAALVENAASNDARFEQAVAVRENTTYKLTARVMAEGCGEGTKGANVSFSGIYGTSRDLHDTDGQWETLTLYGRTGKGQKEVTVMVRLGGYGSENTGKAWFTDVRLEQVETVPVGETVLDLATPAPSKKTDTSEPQTARNMSIPLLIGAAVVYLALAAALVRGLTNQRLNARAGLLAVLLGALAIRVLLAFTVEGYGVDMGCFGSRLHLIL
;
A
#
# COMPACT_ATOMS: atom_id res chain seq x y z
N MET A 1 16.76 -65.16 2.12
CA MET A 1 16.95 -63.71 2.18
C MET A 1 16.31 -63.17 3.43
N LYS A 2 17.09 -62.80 4.47
CA LYS A 2 16.58 -62.28 5.76
C LYS A 2 16.17 -60.81 5.54
N LYS A 3 14.86 -60.50 5.57
CA LYS A 3 14.34 -59.12 5.51
C LYS A 3 14.83 -58.37 6.76
N LYS A 4 15.53 -57.27 6.58
CA LYS A 4 16.09 -56.45 7.66
C LYS A 4 14.95 -55.66 8.33
N PRO A 5 14.58 -55.99 9.58
CA PRO A 5 13.40 -55.39 10.25
C PRO A 5 13.53 -53.91 10.57
N TRP A 6 14.77 -53.34 10.52
CA TRP A 6 15.06 -51.95 10.84
C TRP A 6 14.55 -50.95 9.78
N ILE A 7 14.34 -51.41 8.51
CA ILE A 7 13.78 -50.53 7.46
C ILE A 7 12.30 -50.21 7.74
N VAL A 8 11.56 -51.17 8.29
CA VAL A 8 10.13 -50.97 8.66
C VAL A 8 10.03 -49.99 9.84
N VAL A 9 10.95 -50.08 10.81
CA VAL A 9 10.99 -49.15 11.96
C VAL A 9 11.34 -47.75 11.53
N LEU A 10 12.28 -47.57 10.58
CA LEU A 10 12.63 -46.26 10.05
C LEU A 10 11.47 -45.60 9.29
N PHE A 11 10.71 -46.41 8.52
CA PHE A 11 9.54 -45.92 7.79
C PHE A 11 8.40 -45.51 8.74
N ALA A 12 8.19 -46.29 9.81
CA ALA A 12 7.21 -45.97 10.86
C ALA A 12 7.56 -44.68 11.61
N LEU A 13 8.84 -44.46 11.92
CA LEU A 13 9.32 -43.23 12.57
C LEU A 13 9.20 -41.99 11.66
N LEU A 14 9.45 -42.15 10.35
CA LEU A 14 9.28 -41.08 9.37
C LEU A 14 7.81 -40.71 9.18
N VAL A 15 6.88 -41.67 9.19
CA VAL A 15 5.44 -41.40 9.11
C VAL A 15 4.92 -40.74 10.38
N ILE A 16 5.44 -41.13 11.57
CA ILE A 16 5.06 -40.50 12.84
C ILE A 16 5.59 -39.03 12.88
N ALA A 17 6.79 -38.78 12.39
CA ALA A 17 7.32 -37.43 12.29
C ALA A 17 6.54 -36.55 11.31
N ALA A 18 6.11 -37.11 10.17
CA ALA A 18 5.28 -36.41 9.20
C ALA A 18 3.86 -36.11 9.73
N VAL A 19 3.26 -37.04 10.47
CA VAL A 19 1.94 -36.83 11.10
C VAL A 19 2.02 -35.83 12.25
N SER A 20 3.13 -35.82 13.02
CA SER A 20 3.33 -34.82 14.08
C SER A 20 3.53 -33.41 13.53
N PHE A 21 4.15 -33.26 12.35
CA PHE A 21 4.32 -31.95 11.70
C PHE A 21 3.02 -31.41 11.12
N THR A 22 2.11 -32.27 10.67
CA THR A 22 0.79 -31.83 10.14
C THR A 22 -0.23 -31.49 11.24
N LEU A 23 -0.01 -31.97 12.48
CA LEU A 23 -0.89 -31.65 13.62
C LEU A 23 -0.50 -30.36 14.36
N SER A 24 0.66 -29.76 14.05
CA SER A 24 1.11 -28.49 14.65
C SER A 24 0.73 -27.24 13.82
N SER A 25 0.03 -27.41 12.72
CA SER A 25 -0.67 -26.32 12.04
C SER A 25 -1.99 -26.03 12.76
N GLY A 26 -1.91 -25.70 14.03
CA GLY A 26 -3.02 -25.15 14.79
C GLY A 26 -3.43 -23.86 14.11
N SER A 27 -4.51 -23.97 13.32
CA SER A 27 -5.29 -22.86 12.84
C SER A 27 -5.43 -21.84 13.99
N ALA A 28 -4.88 -20.66 13.83
CA ALA A 28 -5.24 -19.50 14.63
C ALA A 28 -6.70 -19.18 14.29
N LYS A 29 -7.63 -20.04 14.74
CA LYS A 29 -9.06 -19.82 14.64
C LYS A 29 -9.50 -18.88 15.74
N ASP A 30 -9.98 -17.72 15.32
CA ASP A 30 -11.00 -16.94 16.01
C ASP A 30 -10.63 -16.47 17.43
N ALA A 31 -9.49 -15.83 17.61
CA ALA A 31 -9.33 -14.93 18.73
C ALA A 31 -10.27 -13.73 18.51
N VAL A 32 -11.47 -13.82 19.10
CA VAL A 32 -12.41 -12.70 19.17
C VAL A 32 -11.69 -11.57 19.91
N PRO A 33 -11.48 -10.39 19.30
CA PRO A 33 -10.82 -9.27 19.98
C PRO A 33 -11.57 -8.98 21.29
N GLN A 34 -10.83 -9.00 22.41
CA GLN A 34 -11.35 -8.61 23.72
C GLN A 34 -11.47 -7.09 23.81
N ALA A 35 -12.32 -6.60 24.74
CA ALA A 35 -12.35 -5.19 25.09
C ALA A 35 -10.95 -4.74 25.56
N GLY A 36 -10.37 -3.73 24.89
CA GLY A 36 -9.03 -3.23 25.15
C GLY A 36 -8.29 -2.84 23.87
N ASN A 37 -7.03 -2.49 24.01
CA ASN A 37 -6.17 -2.16 22.88
C ASN A 37 -5.90 -3.40 22.04
N LEU A 38 -6.22 -3.35 20.75
CA LEU A 38 -5.99 -4.44 19.78
C LEU A 38 -4.61 -4.38 19.11
N ILE A 39 -3.91 -3.24 19.24
CA ILE A 39 -2.56 -3.07 18.72
C ILE A 39 -1.57 -3.85 19.58
N ALA A 40 -0.75 -4.66 18.96
CA ALA A 40 0.40 -5.27 19.60
C ALA A 40 1.59 -4.32 19.56
N ASN A 41 2.33 -4.20 20.69
CA ASN A 41 3.55 -3.38 20.75
C ASN A 41 3.33 -1.93 20.24
N GLY A 42 2.25 -1.29 20.69
CA GLY A 42 1.88 0.07 20.27
C GLY A 42 2.81 1.17 20.81
N ASP A 43 3.67 0.85 21.76
CA ASP A 43 4.75 1.69 22.29
C ASP A 43 6.09 1.44 21.62
N PHE A 44 6.16 0.50 20.67
CA PHE A 44 7.36 0.12 19.91
C PHE A 44 8.56 -0.35 20.77
N SER A 45 8.31 -0.77 22.02
CA SER A 45 9.35 -1.16 22.99
C SER A 45 9.95 -2.55 22.73
N ILE A 46 9.21 -3.41 22.02
CA ILE A 46 9.64 -4.78 21.75
C ILE A 46 10.23 -4.85 20.35
N LEU A 47 11.52 -5.20 20.25
CA LEU A 47 12.20 -5.37 18.97
C LEU A 47 12.41 -6.85 18.64
N GLU A 48 12.34 -7.18 17.36
CA GLU A 48 12.69 -8.45 16.76
C GLU A 48 13.56 -8.17 15.53
N ASP A 49 14.78 -8.69 15.50
CA ASP A 49 15.76 -8.41 14.43
C ASP A 49 16.01 -6.91 14.16
N GLY A 50 15.94 -6.09 15.22
CA GLY A 50 16.14 -4.65 15.14
C GLY A 50 14.95 -3.83 14.65
N GLN A 51 13.82 -4.49 14.35
CA GLN A 51 12.58 -3.85 13.94
C GLN A 51 11.49 -3.97 15.01
N PRO A 52 10.54 -3.03 15.13
CA PRO A 52 9.43 -3.14 16.05
C PRO A 52 8.61 -4.41 15.78
N LYS A 53 8.55 -5.30 16.78
CA LYS A 53 7.84 -6.58 16.66
C LYS A 53 6.37 -6.36 16.32
N GLY A 54 5.89 -7.05 15.28
CA GLY A 54 4.49 -7.00 14.83
C GLY A 54 4.16 -5.81 13.95
N TRP A 55 5.15 -4.98 13.59
CA TRP A 55 4.99 -3.88 12.65
C TRP A 55 5.80 -4.14 11.38
N GLU A 56 5.20 -3.81 10.24
CA GLU A 56 5.84 -3.81 8.94
C GLU A 56 6.14 -2.38 8.52
N THR A 57 7.10 -2.18 7.61
CA THR A 57 7.42 -0.88 7.06
C THR A 57 7.03 -0.80 5.59
N GLY A 58 6.53 0.36 5.17
CA GLY A 58 6.22 0.65 3.78
C GLY A 58 6.61 2.06 3.40
N MET A 59 6.99 2.27 2.14
CA MET A 59 7.30 3.59 1.60
C MET A 59 7.01 3.65 0.11
N TRP A 60 6.66 4.83 -0.39
CA TRP A 60 6.39 5.04 -1.80
C TRP A 60 7.70 5.15 -2.61
N VAL A 61 8.62 6.01 -2.18
CA VAL A 61 9.96 6.12 -2.77
C VAL A 61 10.88 5.17 -2.04
N THR A 62 11.38 4.14 -2.73
CA THR A 62 12.24 3.08 -2.17
C THR A 62 13.72 3.29 -2.41
N SER A 63 14.13 4.45 -2.93
CA SER A 63 15.53 4.79 -3.13
C SER A 63 16.29 4.80 -1.80
N ALA A 64 17.50 4.29 -1.79
CA ALA A 64 18.33 4.27 -0.58
C ALA A 64 18.50 5.69 -0.01
N GLY A 65 18.23 5.85 1.29
CA GLY A 65 18.32 7.13 1.99
C GLY A 65 17.15 8.09 1.78
N ALA A 66 16.10 7.70 1.03
CA ALA A 66 14.90 8.53 0.88
C ALA A 66 14.13 8.63 2.19
N SER A 67 14.05 7.54 2.94
CA SER A 67 13.41 7.50 4.27
C SER A 67 14.16 6.55 5.21
N TYR A 68 14.03 6.84 6.50
CA TYR A 68 14.52 6.01 7.60
C TYR A 68 13.34 5.68 8.52
N LEU A 69 13.17 4.38 8.81
CA LEU A 69 12.11 3.86 9.67
C LEU A 69 12.73 2.95 10.73
N GLU A 70 12.72 3.40 11.97
CA GLU A 70 13.34 2.67 13.07
C GLU A 70 12.60 2.92 14.40
N ALA A 71 12.78 2.02 15.38
CA ALA A 71 12.39 2.29 16.75
C ALA A 71 13.51 3.02 17.46
N VAL A 72 13.18 4.10 18.15
CA VAL A 72 14.14 4.93 18.90
C VAL A 72 13.71 5.06 20.35
N THR A 73 14.69 5.26 21.24
CA THR A 73 14.44 5.66 22.62
C THR A 73 14.86 7.11 22.80
N LEU A 74 13.92 7.96 23.16
CA LEU A 74 14.14 9.38 23.39
C LEU A 74 14.82 9.64 24.73
N ALA A 75 15.28 10.88 24.94
CA ALA A 75 16.02 11.28 26.16
C ALA A 75 15.20 11.14 27.44
N ASP A 76 13.87 11.19 27.35
CA ASP A 76 12.95 10.99 28.49
C ASP A 76 12.65 9.51 28.75
N GLY A 77 13.25 8.59 28.00
CA GLY A 77 13.03 7.16 28.10
C GLY A 77 11.82 6.63 27.30
N THR A 78 11.08 7.49 26.61
CA THR A 78 9.97 7.08 25.75
C THR A 78 10.51 6.31 24.54
N THR A 79 9.93 5.15 24.23
CA THR A 79 10.17 4.46 22.96
C THR A 79 9.14 4.92 21.92
N ALA A 80 9.59 5.05 20.69
CA ALA A 80 8.75 5.52 19.59
C ALA A 80 9.21 4.95 18.23
N ALA A 81 8.29 4.81 17.29
CA ALA A 81 8.62 4.61 15.89
C ALA A 81 8.96 5.97 15.27
N LEU A 82 10.18 6.10 14.77
CA LEU A 82 10.62 7.24 13.97
C LEU A 82 10.36 6.95 12.49
N VAL A 83 9.67 7.87 11.84
CA VAL A 83 9.59 7.99 10.39
C VAL A 83 10.28 9.28 10.00
N GLU A 84 11.44 9.18 9.34
CA GLU A 84 12.16 10.32 8.79
C GLU A 84 12.16 10.24 7.27
N ASN A 85 11.62 11.24 6.60
CA ASN A 85 11.67 11.41 5.17
C ASN A 85 12.73 12.46 4.81
N ALA A 86 13.93 11.99 4.47
CA ALA A 86 15.03 12.85 4.01
C ALA A 86 14.78 13.41 2.59
N ALA A 87 14.02 12.69 1.79
CA ALA A 87 13.45 13.15 0.52
C ALA A 87 11.92 13.09 0.63
N SER A 88 11.22 13.86 -0.23
CA SER A 88 9.75 13.82 -0.29
C SER A 88 9.25 12.40 -0.48
N ASN A 89 8.47 11.89 0.48
CA ASN A 89 8.01 10.50 0.49
C ASN A 89 6.70 10.34 1.27
N ASP A 90 6.09 9.19 1.11
CA ASP A 90 5.03 8.64 1.95
C ASP A 90 5.58 7.36 2.58
N ALA A 91 6.02 7.47 3.84
CA ALA A 91 6.62 6.36 4.58
C ALA A 91 5.85 6.06 5.87
N ARG A 92 5.80 4.79 6.27
CA ARG A 92 4.93 4.35 7.36
C ARG A 92 5.39 3.06 8.04
N PHE A 93 4.93 2.90 9.29
CA PHE A 93 4.77 1.60 9.92
C PHE A 93 3.31 1.17 9.81
N GLU A 94 3.08 -0.12 9.60
CA GLU A 94 1.74 -0.68 9.47
C GLU A 94 1.60 -2.00 10.22
N GLN A 95 0.39 -2.26 10.76
CA GLN A 95 0.08 -3.49 11.47
C GLN A 95 -1.31 -3.98 11.07
N ALA A 96 -1.40 -5.26 10.65
CA ALA A 96 -2.66 -5.94 10.45
C ALA A 96 -3.28 -6.33 11.80
N VAL A 97 -4.54 -6.01 12.01
CA VAL A 97 -5.25 -6.18 13.29
C VAL A 97 -6.56 -6.92 13.06
N ALA A 98 -6.77 -7.99 13.81
CA ALA A 98 -8.04 -8.72 13.80
C ALA A 98 -9.14 -7.86 14.43
N VAL A 99 -10.29 -7.75 13.75
CA VAL A 99 -11.44 -6.93 14.14
C VAL A 99 -12.75 -7.69 14.01
N ARG A 100 -13.82 -7.13 14.57
CA ARG A 100 -15.21 -7.60 14.38
C ARG A 100 -15.85 -6.85 13.22
N GLU A 101 -16.72 -7.52 12.50
CA GLU A 101 -17.56 -6.91 11.47
C GLU A 101 -18.56 -5.91 12.07
N ASN A 102 -19.02 -4.95 11.28
CA ASN A 102 -20.05 -3.96 11.63
C ASN A 102 -19.78 -3.21 12.94
N THR A 103 -18.52 -3.04 13.31
CA THR A 103 -18.07 -2.52 14.60
C THR A 103 -17.29 -1.22 14.42
N THR A 104 -17.51 -0.26 15.30
CA THR A 104 -16.79 1.02 15.28
C THR A 104 -15.56 0.94 16.17
N TYR A 105 -14.46 1.44 15.64
CA TYR A 105 -13.16 1.48 16.29
C TYR A 105 -12.64 2.91 16.38
N LYS A 106 -11.90 3.17 17.45
CA LYS A 106 -11.12 4.39 17.66
C LYS A 106 -9.65 4.05 17.57
N LEU A 107 -8.96 4.62 16.59
CA LEU A 107 -7.51 4.58 16.45
C LEU A 107 -6.94 5.85 17.07
N THR A 108 -5.97 5.70 17.98
CA THR A 108 -5.23 6.82 18.57
C THR A 108 -3.74 6.55 18.51
N ALA A 109 -2.94 7.62 18.46
CA ALA A 109 -1.51 7.59 18.68
C ALA A 109 -1.06 8.90 19.30
N ARG A 110 -0.02 8.87 20.13
CA ARG A 110 0.74 10.05 20.51
C ARG A 110 1.80 10.30 19.44
N VAL A 111 1.86 11.52 18.96
CA VAL A 111 2.68 11.89 17.81
C VAL A 111 3.43 13.19 18.12
N MET A 112 4.70 13.24 17.72
CA MET A 112 5.51 14.42 17.69
C MET A 112 6.03 14.58 16.27
N ALA A 113 5.99 15.78 15.70
CA ALA A 113 6.41 16.05 14.33
C ALA A 113 7.36 17.24 14.30
N GLU A 114 8.31 17.20 13.37
CA GLU A 114 9.34 18.25 13.19
C GLU A 114 9.65 18.45 11.72
N GLY A 115 9.61 19.70 11.26
CA GLY A 115 10.07 20.10 9.94
C GLY A 115 9.29 19.49 8.77
N CYS A 116 8.04 19.09 9.00
CA CYS A 116 7.20 18.59 7.93
C CYS A 116 6.66 19.74 7.08
N GLY A 117 6.74 19.61 5.76
CA GLY A 117 6.31 20.62 4.81
C GLY A 117 4.81 20.92 4.91
N GLU A 118 4.46 22.20 4.93
CA GLU A 118 3.09 22.67 4.91
C GLU A 118 2.41 22.45 3.54
N GLY A 119 1.08 22.34 3.54
CA GLY A 119 0.30 22.20 2.31
C GLY A 119 0.28 20.78 1.73
N THR A 120 0.95 19.83 2.37
CA THR A 120 0.93 18.40 2.07
C THR A 120 0.47 17.61 3.30
N LYS A 121 0.25 16.29 3.16
CA LYS A 121 -0.05 15.47 4.32
C LYS A 121 1.16 15.36 5.24
N GLY A 122 0.98 15.77 6.49
CA GLY A 122 1.98 15.67 7.55
C GLY A 122 2.02 14.29 8.21
N ALA A 123 2.42 14.27 9.50
CA ALA A 123 2.33 13.09 10.33
C ALA A 123 0.87 12.79 10.67
N ASN A 124 0.42 11.57 10.44
CA ASN A 124 -0.97 11.17 10.64
C ASN A 124 -1.13 9.68 10.97
N VAL A 125 -2.33 9.29 11.38
CA VAL A 125 -2.76 7.89 11.50
C VAL A 125 -3.86 7.60 10.49
N SER A 126 -3.88 6.38 9.95
CA SER A 126 -4.83 6.00 8.90
C SER A 126 -5.08 4.50 8.86
N PHE A 127 -6.05 4.10 8.04
CA PHE A 127 -6.32 2.70 7.71
C PHE A 127 -5.93 2.42 6.28
N SER A 128 -5.29 1.29 6.02
CA SER A 128 -4.88 0.89 4.68
C SER A 128 -6.08 0.74 3.74
N GLY A 129 -5.93 1.22 2.51
CA GLY A 129 -7.00 1.16 1.50
C GLY A 129 -8.11 2.22 1.68
N ILE A 130 -8.07 3.04 2.74
CA ILE A 130 -9.06 4.10 3.02
C ILE A 130 -8.41 5.46 2.84
N TYR A 131 -9.04 6.34 2.06
CA TYR A 131 -8.46 7.64 1.70
C TYR A 131 -8.43 8.65 2.87
N GLY A 132 -9.28 8.45 3.89
CA GLY A 132 -9.33 9.32 5.06
C GLY A 132 -8.18 9.07 6.03
N THR A 133 -7.68 10.15 6.64
CA THR A 133 -6.66 10.13 7.70
C THR A 133 -7.15 10.93 8.90
N SER A 134 -6.44 10.85 10.02
CA SER A 134 -6.56 11.85 11.09
C SER A 134 -6.21 13.24 10.56
N ARG A 135 -6.30 14.27 11.41
CA ARG A 135 -5.65 15.55 11.12
C ARG A 135 -4.14 15.32 10.89
N ASP A 136 -3.54 16.20 10.12
CA ASP A 136 -2.11 16.18 9.85
C ASP A 136 -1.36 17.05 10.88
N LEU A 137 -0.16 16.61 11.30
CA LEU A 137 0.78 17.40 12.11
C LEU A 137 2.01 17.70 11.28
N HIS A 138 2.44 18.96 11.27
CA HIS A 138 3.59 19.41 10.50
C HIS A 138 4.76 19.80 11.40
N ASP A 139 4.47 20.48 12.51
CA ASP A 139 5.40 20.75 13.58
C ASP A 139 4.63 20.78 14.92
N THR A 140 5.22 20.24 15.96
CA THR A 140 4.61 20.19 17.29
C THR A 140 5.46 20.88 18.35
N ASP A 141 6.47 21.67 17.93
CA ASP A 141 7.41 22.34 18.85
C ASP A 141 8.00 21.39 19.91
N GLY A 142 8.27 20.13 19.50
CA GLY A 142 8.79 19.08 20.39
C GLY A 142 7.78 18.56 21.41
N GLN A 143 6.49 18.85 21.27
CA GLN A 143 5.45 18.38 22.16
C GLN A 143 4.73 17.16 21.58
N TRP A 144 4.32 16.25 22.48
CA TRP A 144 3.47 15.13 22.12
C TRP A 144 2.01 15.57 21.97
N GLU A 145 1.43 15.32 20.80
CA GLU A 145 0.01 15.51 20.53
C GLU A 145 -0.69 14.16 20.30
N THR A 146 -1.97 14.09 20.62
CA THR A 146 -2.76 12.89 20.36
C THR A 146 -3.55 13.06 19.07
N LEU A 147 -3.34 12.15 18.13
CA LEU A 147 -4.18 11.96 16.97
C LEU A 147 -5.29 10.96 17.26
N THR A 148 -6.45 11.20 16.68
CA THR A 148 -7.61 10.31 16.79
C THR A 148 -8.27 10.15 15.43
N LEU A 149 -8.70 8.92 15.13
CA LEU A 149 -9.44 8.58 13.92
C LEU A 149 -10.48 7.52 14.24
N TYR A 150 -11.69 7.68 13.76
CA TYR A 150 -12.75 6.68 13.91
C TYR A 150 -13.02 5.97 12.58
N GLY A 151 -13.23 4.65 12.66
CA GLY A 151 -13.57 3.85 11.49
C GLY A 151 -14.56 2.75 11.85
N ARG A 152 -15.47 2.43 10.92
CA ARG A 152 -16.45 1.36 11.08
C ARG A 152 -16.19 0.26 10.05
N THR A 153 -16.02 -0.97 10.54
CA THR A 153 -15.86 -2.16 9.71
C THR A 153 -17.17 -2.56 9.03
N GLY A 154 -17.04 -3.12 7.83
CA GLY A 154 -18.16 -3.65 7.06
C GLY A 154 -18.54 -5.08 7.46
N LYS A 155 -19.61 -5.57 6.81
CA LYS A 155 -20.06 -6.96 6.98
C LYS A 155 -19.00 -7.94 6.44
N GLY A 156 -18.68 -8.96 7.22
CA GLY A 156 -17.70 -9.99 6.88
C GLY A 156 -16.25 -9.55 7.03
N GLN A 157 -15.97 -8.30 7.36
CA GLN A 157 -14.62 -7.79 7.55
C GLN A 157 -14.07 -8.26 8.90
N LYS A 158 -12.92 -8.95 8.87
CA LYS A 158 -12.29 -9.56 10.05
C LYS A 158 -10.93 -8.97 10.38
N GLU A 159 -10.42 -8.09 9.52
CA GLU A 159 -9.11 -7.49 9.64
C GLU A 159 -9.11 -6.06 9.10
N VAL A 160 -8.30 -5.22 9.70
CA VAL A 160 -7.93 -3.89 9.20
C VAL A 160 -6.43 -3.72 9.37
N THR A 161 -5.79 -2.99 8.47
CA THR A 161 -4.39 -2.60 8.65
C THR A 161 -4.36 -1.14 9.09
N VAL A 162 -3.81 -0.90 10.28
CA VAL A 162 -3.56 0.44 10.80
C VAL A 162 -2.21 0.93 10.36
N MET A 163 -2.06 2.24 10.18
CA MET A 163 -0.82 2.88 9.77
C MET A 163 -0.54 4.11 10.61
N VAL A 164 0.74 4.29 11.00
CA VAL A 164 1.30 5.54 11.47
C VAL A 164 2.29 6.00 10.42
N ARG A 165 2.14 7.22 9.91
CA ARG A 165 2.82 7.62 8.67
C ARG A 165 3.16 9.11 8.60
N LEU A 166 4.17 9.43 7.78
CA LEU A 166 4.51 10.77 7.34
C LEU A 166 4.28 10.86 5.83
N GLY A 167 3.37 11.74 5.40
CA GLY A 167 2.82 11.77 4.05
C GLY A 167 1.50 10.99 3.93
N GLY A 168 1.07 10.70 2.72
CA GLY A 168 -0.17 9.93 2.47
C GLY A 168 -0.62 10.01 1.02
N TYR A 169 -1.26 9.02 0.53
CA TYR A 169 -1.98 8.88 -0.76
C TYR A 169 -1.74 9.97 -1.82
N GLY A 170 -0.54 9.98 -2.43
CA GLY A 170 -0.16 10.96 -3.45
C GLY A 170 0.18 12.35 -2.90
N SER A 171 0.37 12.47 -1.58
CA SER A 171 0.84 13.66 -0.89
C SER A 171 2.10 13.31 -0.10
N GLU A 172 3.24 13.44 -0.74
CA GLU A 172 4.54 13.15 -0.18
C GLU A 172 5.02 14.34 0.67
N ASN A 173 5.76 14.05 1.76
CA ASN A 173 6.32 15.06 2.65
C ASN A 173 7.76 14.73 3.05
N THR A 174 8.49 15.72 3.53
CA THR A 174 9.79 15.59 4.19
C THR A 174 9.63 15.85 5.69
N GLY A 175 10.70 15.62 6.48
CA GLY A 175 10.70 15.88 7.92
C GLY A 175 10.72 14.61 8.75
N LYS A 176 10.35 14.74 10.02
CA LYS A 176 10.39 13.65 11.00
C LYS A 176 9.08 13.55 11.77
N ALA A 177 8.69 12.33 12.08
CA ALA A 177 7.57 12.05 12.95
C ALA A 177 7.88 10.89 13.88
N TRP A 178 7.57 11.06 15.15
CA TRP A 178 7.68 10.01 16.17
C TRP A 178 6.28 9.61 16.61
N PHE A 179 6.04 8.31 16.68
CA PHE A 179 4.75 7.73 17.05
C PHE A 179 4.94 6.80 18.24
N THR A 180 4.06 6.90 19.22
CA THR A 180 4.00 6.00 20.38
C THR A 180 2.57 5.86 20.90
N ASP A 181 2.34 4.97 21.85
CA ASP A 181 1.03 4.70 22.44
C ASP A 181 -0.08 4.49 21.40
N VAL A 182 0.22 3.75 20.33
CA VAL A 182 -0.76 3.43 19.28
C VAL A 182 -1.80 2.47 19.85
N ARG A 183 -3.06 2.81 19.70
CA ARG A 183 -4.17 2.02 20.21
C ARG A 183 -5.31 1.93 19.20
N LEU A 184 -5.84 0.74 19.03
CA LEU A 184 -7.10 0.50 18.33
C LEU A 184 -8.08 -0.12 19.31
N GLU A 185 -9.16 0.59 19.62
CA GLU A 185 -10.12 0.19 20.64
C GLU A 185 -11.54 0.17 20.04
N GLN A 186 -12.31 -0.87 20.36
CA GLN A 186 -13.73 -0.89 20.04
C GLN A 186 -14.46 0.18 20.87
N VAL A 187 -15.33 0.95 20.22
CA VAL A 187 -16.14 1.97 20.88
C VAL A 187 -17.62 1.80 20.52
N GLU A 188 -18.49 2.03 21.49
CA GLU A 188 -19.95 1.99 21.28
C GLU A 188 -20.48 3.33 20.79
N THR A 189 -19.86 4.42 21.19
CA THR A 189 -20.28 5.78 20.86
C THR A 189 -19.12 6.59 20.33
N VAL A 190 -19.42 7.46 19.38
CA VAL A 190 -18.48 8.43 18.82
C VAL A 190 -18.93 9.83 19.23
N PRO A 191 -18.02 10.72 19.66
CA PRO A 191 -18.37 12.09 20.00
C PRO A 191 -19.07 12.81 18.84
N VAL A 192 -19.99 13.70 19.19
CA VAL A 192 -20.70 14.50 18.19
C VAL A 192 -19.72 15.40 17.44
N GLY A 193 -19.78 15.38 16.13
CA GLY A 193 -18.89 16.16 15.24
C GLY A 193 -17.69 15.39 14.71
N GLU A 194 -17.39 14.21 15.24
CA GLU A 194 -16.32 13.36 14.70
C GLU A 194 -16.78 12.61 13.45
N THR A 195 -15.88 12.47 12.49
CA THR A 195 -16.12 11.69 11.27
C THR A 195 -15.77 10.23 11.50
N VAL A 196 -16.69 9.33 11.13
CA VAL A 196 -16.44 7.89 11.13
C VAL A 196 -16.19 7.43 9.68
N LEU A 197 -15.00 6.94 9.42
CA LEU A 197 -14.64 6.39 8.10
C LEU A 197 -15.34 5.04 7.90
N ASP A 198 -15.83 4.82 6.69
CA ASP A 198 -16.27 3.49 6.28
C ASP A 198 -15.03 2.66 5.91
N LEU A 199 -14.74 1.65 6.73
CA LEU A 199 -13.63 0.72 6.53
C LEU A 199 -14.03 -0.50 5.69
N ALA A 200 -15.30 -0.57 5.25
CA ALA A 200 -15.74 -1.69 4.42
C ALA A 200 -14.84 -1.79 3.18
N THR A 201 -14.00 -2.79 3.17
CA THR A 201 -13.29 -3.15 1.95
C THR A 201 -14.36 -3.52 0.93
N PRO A 202 -14.39 -2.94 -0.27
CA PRO A 202 -15.28 -3.40 -1.33
C PRO A 202 -15.14 -4.92 -1.39
N ALA A 203 -16.27 -5.64 -1.29
CA ALA A 203 -16.24 -7.10 -1.37
C ALA A 203 -15.34 -7.46 -2.54
N PRO A 204 -14.34 -8.35 -2.38
CA PRO A 204 -13.52 -8.74 -3.50
C PRO A 204 -14.50 -9.19 -4.56
N SER A 205 -14.59 -8.43 -5.67
CA SER A 205 -15.35 -8.87 -6.83
C SER A 205 -14.89 -10.29 -7.03
N LYS A 206 -15.81 -11.28 -7.01
CA LYS A 206 -15.47 -12.68 -7.24
C LYS A 206 -14.55 -12.67 -8.44
N LYS A 207 -13.24 -12.69 -8.18
CA LYS A 207 -12.29 -13.08 -9.19
C LYS A 207 -12.73 -14.49 -9.51
N THR A 208 -13.41 -14.66 -10.64
CA THR A 208 -13.47 -15.95 -11.29
C THR A 208 -12.02 -16.42 -11.24
N ASP A 209 -11.77 -17.49 -10.48
CA ASP A 209 -10.47 -18.17 -10.45
C ASP A 209 -10.18 -18.67 -11.86
N THR A 210 -9.82 -17.74 -12.71
CA THR A 210 -8.95 -17.99 -13.81
C THR A 210 -7.59 -17.60 -13.28
N SER A 211 -6.97 -18.53 -12.56
CA SER A 211 -5.55 -18.47 -12.21
C SER A 211 -4.73 -18.65 -13.49
N GLU A 212 -4.86 -17.69 -14.39
CA GLU A 212 -3.73 -17.40 -15.26
C GLU A 212 -2.74 -16.64 -14.40
N PRO A 213 -1.48 -17.13 -14.30
CA PRO A 213 -0.43 -16.32 -13.72
C PRO A 213 -0.51 -14.98 -14.45
N GLN A 214 -0.62 -13.87 -13.71
CA GLN A 214 -0.31 -12.56 -14.25
C GLN A 214 1.17 -12.59 -14.61
N THR A 215 1.48 -13.26 -15.72
CA THR A 215 2.64 -12.93 -16.50
C THR A 215 2.41 -11.45 -16.81
N ALA A 216 3.17 -10.59 -16.11
CA ALA A 216 3.43 -9.26 -16.62
C ALA A 216 3.60 -9.49 -18.12
N ARG A 217 2.66 -8.99 -18.93
CA ARG A 217 2.74 -9.10 -20.37
C ARG A 217 3.95 -8.29 -20.72
N ASN A 218 5.12 -8.95 -20.65
CA ASN A 218 6.36 -8.41 -21.13
C ASN A 218 6.03 -8.03 -22.56
N MET A 219 5.81 -6.75 -22.77
CA MET A 219 5.66 -6.20 -24.10
C MET A 219 6.88 -6.72 -24.84
N SER A 220 6.66 -7.66 -25.75
CA SER A 220 7.78 -8.39 -26.34
C SER A 220 8.71 -7.34 -26.95
N ILE A 221 9.95 -7.30 -26.50
CA ILE A 221 10.97 -6.37 -27.00
C ILE A 221 10.94 -6.30 -28.53
N PRO A 222 10.73 -7.42 -29.29
CA PRO A 222 10.51 -7.40 -30.73
C PRO A 222 9.34 -6.53 -31.19
N LEU A 223 8.22 -6.50 -30.45
CA LEU A 223 7.06 -5.67 -30.81
C LEU A 223 7.36 -4.18 -30.66
N LEU A 224 8.07 -3.80 -29.58
CA LEU A 224 8.53 -2.43 -29.36
C LEU A 224 9.52 -1.98 -30.44
N ILE A 225 10.47 -2.83 -30.78
CA ILE A 225 11.44 -2.55 -31.85
C ILE A 225 10.69 -2.42 -33.18
N GLY A 226 9.75 -3.32 -33.50
CA GLY A 226 8.93 -3.24 -34.69
C GLY A 226 8.13 -1.95 -34.81
N ALA A 227 7.46 -1.52 -33.72
CA ALA A 227 6.72 -0.27 -33.68
C ALA A 227 7.65 0.95 -33.85
N ALA A 228 8.83 0.94 -33.24
CA ALA A 228 9.82 2.02 -33.37
C ALA A 228 10.35 2.12 -34.82
N VAL A 229 10.64 0.98 -35.47
CA VAL A 229 11.08 0.95 -36.87
C VAL A 229 10.00 1.50 -37.80
N VAL A 230 8.75 1.10 -37.63
CA VAL A 230 7.62 1.62 -38.42
C VAL A 230 7.46 3.11 -38.25
N TYR A 231 7.56 3.59 -36.99
CA TYR A 231 7.48 5.02 -36.66
C TYR A 231 8.60 5.83 -37.36
N LEU A 232 9.84 5.37 -37.27
CA LEU A 232 10.97 6.03 -37.90
C LEU A 232 10.86 6.03 -39.45
N ALA A 233 10.37 4.94 -40.05
CA ALA A 233 10.13 4.88 -41.49
C ALA A 233 9.06 5.86 -41.95
N LEU A 234 7.94 5.98 -41.19
CA LEU A 234 6.89 6.95 -41.47
C LEU A 234 7.38 8.40 -41.28
N ALA A 235 8.16 8.67 -40.26
CA ALA A 235 8.75 9.99 -40.02
C ALA A 235 9.72 10.38 -41.18
N ALA A 236 10.57 9.46 -41.59
CA ALA A 236 11.48 9.68 -42.74
C ALA A 236 10.71 9.91 -44.04
N ALA A 237 9.65 9.13 -44.29
CA ALA A 237 8.79 9.34 -45.49
C ALA A 237 8.09 10.71 -45.46
N LEU A 238 7.62 11.15 -44.30
CA LEU A 238 7.00 12.46 -44.09
C LEU A 238 7.99 13.60 -44.36
N VAL A 239 9.20 13.53 -43.79
CA VAL A 239 10.27 14.51 -44.01
C VAL A 239 10.63 14.57 -45.50
N ARG A 240 10.79 13.41 -46.13
CA ARG A 240 11.12 13.35 -47.59
C ARG A 240 9.97 13.90 -48.45
N GLY A 241 8.71 13.68 -48.06
CA GLY A 241 7.54 14.23 -48.74
C GLY A 241 7.47 15.76 -48.63
N LEU A 242 7.82 16.32 -47.46
CA LEU A 242 7.87 17.76 -47.25
C LEU A 242 9.05 18.41 -47.96
N THR A 243 10.26 17.81 -47.91
CA THR A 243 11.46 18.37 -48.53
C THR A 243 11.39 18.32 -50.07
N ASN A 244 10.73 17.31 -50.64
CA ASN A 244 10.52 17.19 -52.08
C ASN A 244 9.29 17.95 -52.61
N GLN A 245 8.67 18.80 -51.76
CA GLN A 245 7.45 19.58 -52.10
C GLN A 245 6.26 18.77 -52.61
N ARG A 246 6.27 17.44 -52.36
CA ARG A 246 5.16 16.54 -52.72
C ARG A 246 3.96 16.65 -51.72
N LEU A 247 4.19 17.17 -50.53
CA LEU A 247 3.20 17.44 -49.53
C LEU A 247 3.18 18.95 -49.20
N ASN A 248 1.98 19.54 -49.20
CA ASN A 248 1.86 20.90 -48.71
C ASN A 248 1.87 20.91 -47.14
N ALA A 249 2.16 22.05 -46.53
CA ALA A 249 2.31 22.16 -45.08
C ALA A 249 1.06 21.69 -44.30
N ARG A 250 -0.16 21.88 -44.87
CA ARG A 250 -1.42 21.44 -44.23
C ARG A 250 -1.54 19.91 -44.23
N ALA A 251 -1.20 19.25 -45.35
CA ALA A 251 -1.21 17.79 -45.43
C ALA A 251 -0.13 17.16 -44.52
N GLY A 252 1.03 17.82 -44.40
CA GLY A 252 2.09 17.39 -43.48
C GLY A 252 1.63 17.48 -42.02
N LEU A 253 1.02 18.59 -41.62
CA LEU A 253 0.47 18.77 -40.27
C LEU A 253 -0.61 17.73 -39.94
N LEU A 254 -1.55 17.49 -40.89
CA LEU A 254 -2.60 16.49 -40.72
C LEU A 254 -2.00 15.07 -40.54
N ALA A 255 -0.97 14.71 -41.31
CA ALA A 255 -0.30 13.43 -41.19
C ALA A 255 0.37 13.25 -39.81
N VAL A 256 1.01 14.30 -39.27
CA VAL A 256 1.59 14.29 -37.91
C VAL A 256 0.51 14.10 -36.84
N LEU A 257 -0.58 14.84 -36.93
CA LEU A 257 -1.69 14.74 -35.97
C LEU A 257 -2.36 13.36 -35.99
N LEU A 258 -2.62 12.79 -37.17
CA LEU A 258 -3.19 11.45 -37.32
C LEU A 258 -2.21 10.37 -36.82
N GLY A 259 -0.90 10.52 -37.07
CA GLY A 259 0.11 9.61 -36.55
C GLY A 259 0.19 9.65 -35.03
N ALA A 260 0.17 10.84 -34.42
CA ALA A 260 0.16 11.00 -32.98
C ALA A 260 -1.11 10.42 -32.33
N LEU A 261 -2.27 10.59 -32.97
CA LEU A 261 -3.52 10.00 -32.52
C LEU A 261 -3.48 8.46 -32.60
N ALA A 262 -3.01 7.92 -33.71
CA ALA A 262 -2.88 6.46 -33.89
C ALA A 262 -1.96 5.81 -32.82
N ILE A 263 -0.85 6.48 -32.49
CA ILE A 263 0.06 6.01 -31.44
C ILE A 263 -0.64 6.04 -30.06
N ARG A 264 -1.37 7.11 -29.74
CA ARG A 264 -2.12 7.20 -28.48
C ARG A 264 -3.20 6.12 -28.35
N VAL A 265 -3.93 5.87 -29.43
CA VAL A 265 -4.94 4.80 -29.49
C VAL A 265 -4.25 3.43 -29.32
N LEU A 266 -3.17 3.18 -30.01
CA LEU A 266 -2.41 1.93 -29.86
C LEU A 266 -1.91 1.73 -28.44
N LEU A 267 -1.35 2.77 -27.82
CA LEU A 267 -0.88 2.71 -26.44
C LEU A 267 -2.05 2.48 -25.47
N ALA A 268 -3.21 3.09 -25.69
CA ALA A 268 -4.40 2.88 -24.86
C ALA A 268 -4.89 1.42 -24.88
N PHE A 269 -4.71 0.70 -26.00
CA PHE A 269 -5.07 -0.71 -26.12
C PHE A 269 -3.97 -1.69 -25.72
N THR A 270 -2.71 -1.24 -25.67
CA THR A 270 -1.56 -2.13 -25.42
C THR A 270 -0.92 -1.93 -24.05
N VAL A 271 -1.10 -0.77 -23.45
CA VAL A 271 -0.61 -0.45 -22.10
C VAL A 271 -1.81 -0.47 -21.15
N GLU A 272 -1.91 -1.52 -20.36
CA GLU A 272 -2.84 -1.51 -19.23
C GLU A 272 -2.37 -0.43 -18.25
N GLY A 273 -3.20 0.60 -18.06
CA GLY A 273 -2.96 1.62 -17.06
C GLY A 273 -2.89 0.98 -15.66
N TYR A 274 -2.21 1.65 -14.75
CA TYR A 274 -2.16 1.21 -13.36
C TYR A 274 -3.58 0.98 -12.85
N GLY A 275 -3.89 -0.23 -12.35
CA GLY A 275 -5.27 -0.66 -12.04
C GLY A 275 -6.02 0.27 -11.06
N VAL A 276 -5.27 0.99 -10.21
CA VAL A 276 -5.81 2.00 -9.28
C VAL A 276 -6.28 3.24 -10.04
N ASP A 277 -5.53 3.72 -11.03
CA ASP A 277 -5.88 4.92 -11.82
C ASP A 277 -7.09 4.65 -12.70
N MET A 278 -7.19 3.45 -13.28
CA MET A 278 -8.34 3.06 -14.10
C MET A 278 -9.63 2.93 -13.27
N GLY A 279 -9.51 2.49 -11.99
CA GLY A 279 -10.63 2.46 -11.05
C GLY A 279 -11.17 3.84 -10.70
N CYS A 280 -10.29 4.83 -10.55
CA CYS A 280 -10.67 6.22 -10.29
C CYS A 280 -11.39 6.88 -11.48
N PHE A 281 -11.02 6.56 -12.71
CA PHE A 281 -11.70 7.07 -13.91
C PHE A 281 -13.05 6.39 -14.15
N GLY A 282 -13.17 5.08 -13.89
CA GLY A 282 -14.41 4.32 -14.03
C GLY A 282 -15.52 4.81 -13.09
N SER A 283 -15.19 5.14 -11.85
CA SER A 283 -16.16 5.65 -10.86
C SER A 283 -16.63 7.07 -11.14
N ARG A 284 -15.86 7.90 -11.87
CA ARG A 284 -16.28 9.24 -12.26
C ARG A 284 -17.18 9.26 -13.51
N LEU A 285 -17.09 8.26 -14.40
CA LEU A 285 -17.98 8.19 -15.58
C LEU A 285 -19.41 7.82 -15.20
N HIS A 286 -19.64 7.06 -14.12
CA HIS A 286 -20.98 6.74 -13.61
C HIS A 286 -21.72 7.92 -12.94
N LEU A 287 -21.03 9.02 -12.69
CA LEU A 287 -21.62 10.24 -12.10
C LEU A 287 -22.03 11.29 -13.16
N ILE A 288 -21.77 11.04 -14.44
CA ILE A 288 -22.02 12.00 -15.54
C ILE A 288 -23.07 11.45 -16.54
N LEU A 289 -23.49 10.20 -16.41
CA LEU A 289 -24.59 9.58 -17.14
C LEU A 289 -25.78 9.32 -16.20
#